data_b5309f43e7f3f913964f3f83ee93dea0
#
_entry.id   b5309f43e7f3f913964f3f83ee93dea0
#
_cell.length_a   1.000
_cell.length_b   1.000
_cell.length_c   1.000
_cell.angle_alpha   90.00
_cell.angle_beta   90.00
_cell.angle_gamma   90.00
#
_symmetry.space_group_name_H-M   'P 1'
#
loop_
_entity.id
_entity.type
_entity.pdbx_description
1 polymer ?
#
loop_
_entity_poly.entity_id
_entity_poly.type
_entity_poly.pdbx_seq_one_letter_code
_entity_poly.pdbx_strand_id
1 'polypeptide(L)'
;MGEIYAIANQKGGVGKTTTAVNLAACVAEAGYPTLLADLDPQCNATMALGMPKDLDRTVYSCLGGELDLTDAARETSVPNLWLVPSTAELAGASVELPRLAGSEGRLRESLGAARERFLFTLLDCPPALGPLTVNALVAADRVIVPVQTEYFALEGLAGLLDTLTLIQRELNPRLRVAGMILTMHDGRTRLAQDVEREVREHFPELVFDTVVPRNVRVGEAPSFGLPVTQHDPRCSGSVAYLQLAREMASRA
;
A
#
# COMPACT_ATOMS: atom_id res chain seq x y z
N MET A 1 19.03 -5.83 -3.36
CA MET A 1 17.94 -5.82 -4.33
C MET A 1 16.71 -5.29 -3.63
N GLY A 2 16.02 -4.28 -4.19
CA GLY A 2 14.92 -3.63 -3.50
C GLY A 2 13.74 -4.57 -3.23
N GLU A 3 13.05 -4.37 -2.12
CA GLU A 3 11.85 -5.12 -1.72
C GLU A 3 10.57 -4.43 -2.18
N ILE A 4 9.58 -5.22 -2.60
CA ILE A 4 8.28 -4.73 -3.09
C ILE A 4 7.18 -5.18 -2.14
N TYR A 5 6.45 -4.19 -1.62
CA TYR A 5 5.34 -4.39 -0.70
C TYR A 5 4.01 -3.99 -1.34
N ALA A 6 3.05 -4.90 -1.41
CA ALA A 6 1.67 -4.55 -1.72
C ALA A 6 0.92 -4.16 -0.44
N ILE A 7 0.19 -3.05 -0.46
CA ILE A 7 -0.70 -2.65 0.62
C ILE A 7 -2.12 -3.01 0.20
N ALA A 8 -2.62 -4.13 0.68
CA ALA A 8 -3.86 -4.72 0.17
C ALA A 8 -4.86 -5.09 1.28
N ASN A 9 -6.12 -4.82 1.02
CA ASN A 9 -7.27 -5.34 1.74
C ASN A 9 -8.52 -5.15 0.87
N GLN A 10 -9.42 -6.14 0.83
CA GLN A 10 -10.67 -6.04 0.06
C GLN A 10 -11.69 -5.06 0.65
N LYS A 11 -11.60 -4.75 1.95
CA LYS A 11 -12.49 -3.80 2.61
C LYS A 11 -12.09 -2.36 2.25
N GLY A 12 -13.05 -1.57 1.80
CA GLY A 12 -12.87 -0.12 1.61
C GLY A 12 -12.71 0.61 2.94
N GLY A 13 -11.97 1.74 2.93
CA GLY A 13 -11.87 2.62 4.09
C GLY A 13 -10.97 2.13 5.24
N VAL A 14 -10.26 1.02 5.12
CA VAL A 14 -9.37 0.49 6.18
C VAL A 14 -8.01 1.20 6.28
N GLY A 15 -7.77 2.23 5.49
CA GLY A 15 -6.53 3.01 5.54
C GLY A 15 -5.40 2.47 4.67
N LYS A 16 -5.68 1.75 3.56
CA LYS A 16 -4.66 1.27 2.60
C LYS A 16 -3.80 2.41 2.08
N THR A 17 -4.40 3.35 1.36
CA THR A 17 -3.73 4.52 0.80
C THR A 17 -3.02 5.35 1.86
N THR A 18 -3.69 5.58 2.99
CA THR A 18 -3.09 6.30 4.12
C THR A 18 -1.84 5.60 4.63
N THR A 19 -1.88 4.27 4.74
CA THR A 19 -0.72 3.46 5.16
C THR A 19 0.37 3.49 4.09
N ALA A 20 0.03 3.30 2.82
CA ALA A 20 0.99 3.32 1.72
C ALA A 20 1.76 4.64 1.65
N VAL A 21 1.05 5.78 1.66
CA VAL A 21 1.64 7.12 1.60
C VAL A 21 2.53 7.40 2.81
N ASN A 22 2.01 7.19 4.02
CA ASN A 22 2.75 7.57 5.22
C ASN A 22 3.92 6.63 5.52
N LEU A 23 3.77 5.33 5.24
CA LEU A 23 4.86 4.37 5.39
C LEU A 23 5.98 4.63 4.36
N ALA A 24 5.62 4.88 3.08
CA ALA A 24 6.59 5.26 2.05
C ALA A 24 7.34 6.55 2.42
N ALA A 25 6.63 7.57 2.91
CA ALA A 25 7.24 8.81 3.37
C ALA A 25 8.20 8.59 4.54
N CYS A 26 7.80 7.82 5.57
CA CYS A 26 8.67 7.52 6.72
C CYS A 26 9.96 6.79 6.31
N VAL A 27 9.86 5.83 5.39
CA VAL A 27 11.02 5.08 4.87
C VAL A 27 11.94 6.01 4.06
N ALA A 28 11.37 6.85 3.21
CA ALA A 28 12.12 7.83 2.42
C ALA A 28 12.82 8.89 3.30
N GLU A 29 12.13 9.42 4.31
CA GLU A 29 12.69 10.37 5.30
C GLU A 29 13.81 9.74 6.13
N ALA A 30 13.82 8.43 6.30
CA ALA A 30 14.94 7.70 6.91
C ALA A 30 16.16 7.55 5.97
N GLY A 31 16.10 8.07 4.74
CA GLY A 31 17.20 8.08 3.77
C GLY A 31 17.20 6.94 2.77
N TYR A 32 16.15 6.12 2.72
CA TYR A 32 16.05 4.99 1.79
C TYR A 32 15.30 5.40 0.52
N PRO A 33 15.91 5.30 -0.69
CA PRO A 33 15.21 5.55 -1.95
C PRO A 33 13.95 4.67 -2.05
N THR A 34 12.79 5.32 -2.11
CA THR A 34 11.48 4.66 -2.03
C THR A 34 10.62 5.06 -3.21
N LEU A 35 9.95 4.06 -3.82
CA LEU A 35 8.94 4.26 -4.85
C LEU A 35 7.56 3.92 -4.27
N LEU A 36 6.58 4.79 -4.47
CA LEU A 36 5.18 4.50 -4.28
C LEU A 36 4.49 4.42 -5.65
N ALA A 37 3.74 3.37 -5.93
CA ALA A 37 2.90 3.27 -7.12
C ALA A 37 1.42 3.25 -6.70
N ASP A 38 0.64 4.18 -7.25
CA ASP A 38 -0.79 4.29 -7.01
C ASP A 38 -1.55 3.40 -8.01
N LEU A 39 -2.10 2.29 -7.54
CA LEU A 39 -2.87 1.33 -8.34
C LEU A 39 -4.39 1.52 -8.20
N ASP A 40 -4.83 2.59 -7.54
CA ASP A 40 -6.26 2.89 -7.40
C ASP A 40 -6.71 3.92 -8.44
N PRO A 41 -7.71 3.63 -9.30
CA PRO A 41 -8.29 4.60 -10.22
C PRO A 41 -8.86 5.86 -9.54
N GLN A 42 -9.07 5.83 -8.22
CA GLN A 42 -9.48 7.01 -7.44
C GLN A 42 -8.34 8.02 -7.27
N CYS A 43 -7.08 7.65 -7.55
CA CYS A 43 -5.90 8.52 -7.47
C CYS A 43 -5.63 9.10 -6.09
N ASN A 44 -6.00 8.37 -5.03
CA ASN A 44 -5.93 8.91 -3.67
C ASN A 44 -4.49 9.07 -3.18
N ALA A 45 -3.57 8.15 -3.49
CA ALA A 45 -2.16 8.30 -3.14
C ALA A 45 -1.50 9.43 -3.96
N THR A 46 -1.87 9.55 -5.23
CA THR A 46 -1.43 10.63 -6.13
C THR A 46 -1.78 12.00 -5.57
N MET A 47 -3.03 12.20 -5.19
CA MET A 47 -3.50 13.45 -4.58
C MET A 47 -2.90 13.71 -3.20
N ALA A 48 -2.75 12.66 -2.39
CA ALA A 48 -2.22 12.79 -1.04
C ALA A 48 -0.75 13.25 -0.99
N LEU A 49 -0.04 13.13 -2.12
CA LEU A 49 1.33 13.67 -2.30
C LEU A 49 1.36 14.93 -3.18
N GLY A 50 0.21 15.59 -3.36
CA GLY A 50 0.11 16.88 -4.03
C GLY A 50 0.26 16.84 -5.55
N MET A 51 0.17 15.66 -6.17
CA MET A 51 0.25 15.56 -7.63
C MET A 51 -1.14 15.73 -8.29
N PRO A 52 -1.22 16.36 -9.49
CA PRO A 52 -2.45 16.47 -10.24
C PRO A 52 -2.91 15.11 -10.79
N LYS A 53 -4.17 15.03 -11.24
CA LYS A 53 -4.77 13.79 -11.78
C LYS A 53 -4.64 13.63 -13.30
N ASP A 54 -4.20 14.65 -14.01
CA ASP A 54 -4.11 14.73 -15.46
C ASP A 54 -2.66 14.54 -15.94
N LEU A 55 -2.08 13.40 -15.61
CA LEU A 55 -0.69 13.08 -15.93
C LEU A 55 -0.59 12.10 -17.10
N ASP A 56 0.45 12.26 -17.90
CA ASP A 56 0.69 11.49 -19.14
C ASP A 56 1.46 10.17 -18.90
N ARG A 57 2.30 10.12 -17.86
CA ARG A 57 3.13 8.94 -17.54
C ARG A 57 2.64 8.37 -16.23
N THR A 58 1.85 7.32 -16.31
CA THR A 58 1.09 6.77 -15.18
C THR A 58 1.26 5.26 -15.07
N VAL A 59 0.77 4.69 -14.00
CA VAL A 59 0.74 3.24 -13.83
C VAL A 59 -0.09 2.54 -14.93
N TYR A 60 -1.07 3.23 -15.55
CA TYR A 60 -1.83 2.69 -16.66
C TYR A 60 -0.94 2.42 -17.87
N SER A 61 -0.06 3.38 -18.27
CA SER A 61 0.92 3.18 -19.33
C SER A 61 1.92 2.06 -19.02
N CYS A 62 2.28 1.90 -17.74
CA CYS A 62 3.14 0.79 -17.31
C CYS A 62 2.46 -0.58 -17.49
N LEU A 63 1.18 -0.70 -17.10
CA LEU A 63 0.39 -1.92 -17.29
C LEU A 63 0.13 -2.22 -18.79
N GLY A 64 0.06 -1.17 -19.62
CA GLY A 64 -0.02 -1.28 -21.08
C GLY A 64 1.28 -1.78 -21.73
N GLY A 65 2.40 -1.76 -21.01
CA GLY A 65 3.72 -2.13 -21.51
C GLY A 65 4.40 -1.03 -22.34
N GLU A 66 3.95 0.21 -22.19
CA GLU A 66 4.52 1.38 -22.88
C GLU A 66 5.73 1.97 -22.13
N LEU A 67 5.76 1.83 -20.81
CA LEU A 67 6.77 2.39 -19.91
C LEU A 67 7.13 1.41 -18.79
N ASP A 68 8.36 1.49 -18.30
CA ASP A 68 8.73 0.92 -17.01
C ASP A 68 8.29 1.85 -15.86
N LEU A 69 8.10 1.29 -14.66
CA LEU A 69 7.76 2.08 -13.47
C LEU A 69 8.82 3.16 -13.17
N THR A 70 10.10 2.87 -13.44
CA THR A 70 11.18 3.86 -13.29
C THR A 70 11.05 5.07 -14.20
N ASP A 71 10.51 4.89 -15.39
CA ASP A 71 10.32 5.96 -16.38
C ASP A 71 9.08 6.79 -16.08
N ALA A 72 8.07 6.18 -15.45
CA ALA A 72 6.86 6.87 -14.98
C ALA A 72 7.05 7.55 -13.62
N ALA A 73 8.09 7.18 -12.86
CA ALA A 73 8.34 7.70 -11.52
C ALA A 73 8.65 9.20 -11.52
N ARG A 74 7.96 9.94 -10.66
CA ARG A 74 8.12 11.39 -10.46
C ARG A 74 8.59 11.68 -9.04
N GLU A 75 9.48 12.65 -8.88
CA GLU A 75 9.88 13.13 -7.56
C GLU A 75 8.70 13.78 -6.85
N THR A 76 8.59 13.53 -5.56
CA THR A 76 7.59 14.18 -4.69
C THR A 76 8.23 15.33 -3.89
N SER A 77 7.43 16.04 -3.10
CA SER A 77 7.95 17.02 -2.13
C SER A 77 8.72 16.36 -0.97
N VAL A 78 8.57 15.05 -0.77
CA VAL A 78 9.27 14.28 0.26
C VAL A 78 10.63 13.83 -0.29
N PRO A 79 11.76 14.18 0.33
CA PRO A 79 13.07 13.71 -0.10
C PRO A 79 13.15 12.18 -0.16
N ASN A 80 13.80 11.64 -1.20
CA ASN A 80 13.95 10.21 -1.45
C ASN A 80 12.64 9.43 -1.70
N LEU A 81 11.51 10.12 -1.93
CA LEU A 81 10.25 9.50 -2.32
C LEU A 81 9.89 9.86 -3.75
N TRP A 82 9.69 8.84 -4.56
CA TRP A 82 9.14 8.94 -5.92
C TRP A 82 7.73 8.34 -5.96
N LEU A 83 6.90 8.85 -6.84
CA LEU A 83 5.55 8.36 -7.08
C LEU A 83 5.36 8.01 -8.55
N VAL A 84 4.83 6.82 -8.84
CA VAL A 84 4.16 6.52 -10.10
C VAL A 84 2.68 6.83 -9.91
N PRO A 85 2.17 7.87 -10.57
CA PRO A 85 0.81 8.34 -10.34
C PRO A 85 -0.23 7.45 -11.01
N SER A 86 -1.46 7.51 -10.48
CA SER A 86 -2.67 6.98 -11.10
C SER A 86 -3.47 8.07 -11.80
N THR A 87 -4.33 7.64 -12.73
CA THR A 87 -5.37 8.47 -13.34
C THR A 87 -6.68 7.70 -13.40
N ALA A 88 -7.80 8.39 -13.66
CA ALA A 88 -9.10 7.75 -13.82
C ALA A 88 -9.13 6.72 -14.97
N GLU A 89 -8.25 6.86 -15.97
CA GLU A 89 -8.11 5.92 -17.09
C GLU A 89 -7.71 4.51 -16.62
N LEU A 90 -7.05 4.40 -15.45
CA LEU A 90 -6.70 3.11 -14.85
C LEU A 90 -7.92 2.21 -14.60
N ALA A 91 -9.13 2.78 -14.49
CA ALA A 91 -10.36 2.00 -14.42
C ALA A 91 -10.55 1.10 -15.65
N GLY A 92 -10.07 1.54 -16.84
CA GLY A 92 -10.07 0.76 -18.07
C GLY A 92 -9.25 -0.52 -17.97
N ALA A 93 -8.11 -0.47 -17.29
CA ALA A 93 -7.26 -1.64 -17.09
C ALA A 93 -8.00 -2.81 -16.40
N SER A 94 -8.95 -2.53 -15.50
CA SER A 94 -9.76 -3.56 -14.86
C SER A 94 -10.62 -4.37 -15.84
N VAL A 95 -10.96 -3.80 -17.02
CA VAL A 95 -11.74 -4.44 -18.08
C VAL A 95 -10.84 -5.03 -19.15
N GLU A 96 -9.71 -4.39 -19.42
CA GLU A 96 -8.79 -4.74 -20.50
C GLU A 96 -7.88 -5.90 -20.12
N LEU A 97 -7.27 -5.85 -18.93
CA LEU A 97 -6.34 -6.89 -18.45
C LEU A 97 -6.91 -8.30 -18.53
N PRO A 98 -8.15 -8.60 -18.09
CA PRO A 98 -8.69 -9.97 -18.18
C PRO A 98 -8.83 -10.52 -19.61
N ARG A 99 -8.74 -9.66 -20.63
CA ARG A 99 -8.82 -10.05 -22.04
C ARG A 99 -7.47 -10.42 -22.64
N LEU A 100 -6.38 -10.15 -21.92
CA LEU A 100 -5.02 -10.37 -22.37
C LEU A 100 -4.42 -11.59 -21.65
N ALA A 101 -3.88 -12.53 -22.41
CA ALA A 101 -3.19 -13.68 -21.83
C ALA A 101 -1.94 -13.22 -21.05
N GLY A 102 -1.75 -13.76 -19.85
CA GLY A 102 -0.61 -13.44 -18.98
C GLY A 102 -0.65 -12.02 -18.39
N SER A 103 -1.82 -11.36 -18.42
CA SER A 103 -1.98 -10.00 -17.93
C SER A 103 -1.73 -9.84 -16.43
N GLU A 104 -1.76 -10.92 -15.66
CA GLU A 104 -1.48 -10.92 -14.21
C GLU A 104 -0.04 -10.54 -13.89
N GLY A 105 0.88 -10.69 -14.85
CA GLY A 105 2.31 -10.37 -14.71
C GLY A 105 2.73 -8.99 -15.21
N ARG A 106 1.83 -8.19 -15.78
CA ARG A 106 2.18 -6.91 -16.43
C ARG A 106 2.90 -5.92 -15.51
N LEU A 107 2.41 -5.77 -14.27
CA LEU A 107 3.08 -4.89 -13.31
C LEU A 107 4.46 -5.42 -12.92
N ARG A 108 4.63 -6.73 -12.78
CA ARG A 108 5.93 -7.35 -12.51
C ARG A 108 6.92 -7.13 -13.65
N GLU A 109 6.44 -7.20 -14.89
CA GLU A 109 7.26 -6.91 -16.09
C GLU A 109 7.69 -5.45 -16.11
N SER A 110 6.79 -4.51 -15.79
CA SER A 110 7.07 -3.06 -15.79
C SER A 110 7.95 -2.60 -14.61
N LEU A 111 8.21 -3.46 -13.62
CA LEU A 111 9.14 -3.12 -12.53
C LEU A 111 10.57 -2.88 -13.03
N GLY A 112 11.01 -3.55 -14.15
CA GLY A 112 12.27 -3.28 -14.81
C GLY A 112 13.42 -3.04 -13.83
N ALA A 113 14.07 -1.87 -13.97
CA ALA A 113 15.15 -1.42 -13.11
C ALA A 113 14.71 -0.87 -11.73
N ALA A 114 13.42 -0.88 -11.39
CA ALA A 114 12.94 -0.32 -10.12
C ALA A 114 13.60 -0.98 -8.91
N ARG A 115 13.83 -2.29 -8.95
CA ARG A 115 14.51 -3.04 -7.87
C ARG A 115 15.98 -2.67 -7.68
N GLU A 116 16.61 -2.08 -8.69
CA GLU A 116 18.01 -1.62 -8.60
C GLU A 116 18.09 -0.17 -8.10
N ARG A 117 17.10 0.63 -8.49
CA ARG A 117 17.04 2.07 -8.15
C ARG A 117 16.46 2.35 -6.77
N PHE A 118 15.43 1.61 -6.37
CA PHE A 118 14.71 1.83 -5.12
C PHE A 118 14.93 0.66 -4.15
N LEU A 119 15.21 0.98 -2.89
CA LEU A 119 15.33 -0.04 -1.83
C LEU A 119 13.97 -0.54 -1.37
N PHE A 120 12.96 0.30 -1.46
CA PHE A 120 11.58 -0.06 -1.15
C PHE A 120 10.65 0.41 -2.27
N THR A 121 9.74 -0.47 -2.67
CA THR A 121 8.63 -0.12 -3.56
C THR A 121 7.33 -0.50 -2.87
N LEU A 122 6.43 0.45 -2.68
CA LEU A 122 5.11 0.23 -2.10
C LEU A 122 4.05 0.35 -3.21
N LEU A 123 3.13 -0.60 -3.26
CA LEU A 123 2.04 -0.66 -4.22
C LEU A 123 0.72 -0.41 -3.47
N ASP A 124 0.11 0.76 -3.68
CA ASP A 124 -1.21 1.08 -3.08
C ASP A 124 -2.32 0.43 -3.89
N CYS A 125 -2.97 -0.59 -3.33
CA CYS A 125 -3.98 -1.38 -4.03
C CYS A 125 -5.40 -0.79 -3.86
N PRO A 126 -6.25 -0.88 -4.90
CA PRO A 126 -7.67 -0.54 -4.80
C PRO A 126 -8.41 -1.45 -3.81
N PRO A 127 -9.65 -1.07 -3.39
CA PRO A 127 -10.42 -1.82 -2.39
C PRO A 127 -11.06 -3.11 -2.93
N ALA A 128 -10.70 -3.58 -4.12
CA ALA A 128 -11.24 -4.79 -4.72
C ALA A 128 -10.11 -5.79 -5.01
N LEU A 129 -10.39 -7.09 -4.84
CA LEU A 129 -9.48 -8.16 -5.27
C LEU A 129 -9.65 -8.42 -6.78
N GLY A 130 -9.55 -7.35 -7.57
CA GLY A 130 -9.65 -7.37 -9.03
C GLY A 130 -8.27 -7.47 -9.72
N PRO A 131 -8.25 -7.32 -11.06
CA PRO A 131 -7.04 -7.48 -11.87
C PRO A 131 -5.86 -6.59 -11.45
N LEU A 132 -6.12 -5.38 -10.97
CA LEU A 132 -5.08 -4.46 -10.47
C LEU A 132 -4.42 -4.98 -9.19
N THR A 133 -5.24 -5.46 -8.23
CA THR A 133 -4.72 -6.03 -6.99
C THR A 133 -3.99 -7.36 -7.25
N VAL A 134 -4.48 -8.19 -8.17
CA VAL A 134 -3.78 -9.41 -8.60
C VAL A 134 -2.40 -9.05 -9.16
N ASN A 135 -2.31 -8.07 -10.06
CA ASN A 135 -1.04 -7.60 -10.59
C ASN A 135 -0.08 -7.12 -9.50
N ALA A 136 -0.59 -6.36 -8.51
CA ALA A 136 0.22 -5.94 -7.37
C ALA A 136 0.78 -7.13 -6.57
N LEU A 137 -0.06 -8.12 -6.25
CA LEU A 137 0.33 -9.29 -5.48
C LEU A 137 1.27 -10.23 -6.26
N VAL A 138 1.12 -10.30 -7.58
CA VAL A 138 2.04 -11.04 -8.46
C VAL A 138 3.41 -10.37 -8.53
N ALA A 139 3.47 -9.04 -8.48
CA ALA A 139 4.69 -8.25 -8.53
C ALA A 139 5.41 -8.17 -7.18
N ALA A 140 4.68 -8.26 -6.07
CA ALA A 140 5.18 -8.04 -4.72
C ALA A 140 5.99 -9.22 -4.17
N ASP A 141 6.96 -8.91 -3.29
CA ASP A 141 7.63 -9.89 -2.44
C ASP A 141 6.84 -10.13 -1.16
N ARG A 142 6.22 -9.05 -0.66
CA ARG A 142 5.50 -9.04 0.61
C ARG A 142 4.18 -8.29 0.50
N VAL A 143 3.22 -8.66 1.34
CA VAL A 143 1.95 -7.92 1.48
C VAL A 143 1.79 -7.44 2.92
N ILE A 144 1.42 -6.18 3.07
CA ILE A 144 1.00 -5.56 4.33
C ILE A 144 -0.52 -5.39 4.27
N VAL A 145 -1.20 -5.80 5.33
CA VAL A 145 -2.66 -5.81 5.40
C VAL A 145 -3.15 -4.83 6.46
N PRO A 146 -3.60 -3.62 6.08
CA PRO A 146 -4.26 -2.72 7.02
C PRO A 146 -5.62 -3.28 7.45
N VAL A 147 -5.85 -3.33 8.75
CA VAL A 147 -7.05 -3.88 9.39
C VAL A 147 -7.65 -2.82 10.32
N GLN A 148 -8.81 -2.31 9.97
CA GLN A 148 -9.53 -1.39 10.85
C GLN A 148 -10.14 -2.15 12.04
N THR A 149 -9.98 -1.62 13.26
CA THR A 149 -10.48 -2.25 14.50
C THR A 149 -12.00 -2.06 14.66
N GLU A 150 -12.78 -2.68 13.76
CA GLU A 150 -14.23 -2.68 13.71
C GLU A 150 -14.79 -4.10 13.59
N TYR A 151 -16.08 -4.28 13.90
CA TYR A 151 -16.76 -5.57 14.06
C TYR A 151 -16.53 -6.61 12.94
N PHE A 152 -16.47 -6.19 11.67
CA PHE A 152 -16.26 -7.10 10.54
C PHE A 152 -14.77 -7.25 10.12
N ALA A 153 -13.84 -7.00 11.03
CA ALA A 153 -12.41 -7.06 10.71
C ALA A 153 -11.94 -8.46 10.30
N LEU A 154 -12.31 -9.48 11.06
CA LEU A 154 -11.90 -10.87 10.83
C LEU A 154 -12.56 -11.52 9.61
N GLU A 155 -13.82 -11.22 9.34
CA GLU A 155 -14.53 -11.76 8.16
C GLU A 155 -13.84 -11.34 6.85
N GLY A 156 -13.44 -10.07 6.76
CA GLY A 156 -12.70 -9.56 5.60
C GLY A 156 -11.30 -10.16 5.45
N LEU A 157 -10.66 -10.54 6.57
CA LEU A 157 -9.32 -11.14 6.54
C LEU A 157 -9.30 -12.56 5.96
N ALA A 158 -10.29 -13.39 6.30
CA ALA A 158 -10.35 -14.77 5.80
C ALA A 158 -10.34 -14.82 4.27
N GLY A 159 -11.22 -14.07 3.61
CA GLY A 159 -11.30 -14.03 2.15
C GLY A 159 -10.03 -13.47 1.47
N LEU A 160 -9.35 -12.52 2.13
CA LEU A 160 -8.06 -12.02 1.64
C LEU A 160 -6.98 -13.10 1.75
N LEU A 161 -6.87 -13.81 2.87
CA LEU A 161 -5.88 -14.87 3.08
C LEU A 161 -6.07 -16.04 2.11
N ASP A 162 -7.32 -16.41 1.82
CA ASP A 162 -7.63 -17.41 0.79
C ASP A 162 -7.12 -16.96 -0.59
N THR A 163 -7.33 -15.69 -0.94
CA THR A 163 -6.84 -15.12 -2.19
C THR A 163 -5.31 -15.09 -2.23
N LEU A 164 -4.65 -14.69 -1.14
CA LEU A 164 -3.18 -14.71 -1.05
C LEU A 164 -2.63 -16.13 -1.21
N THR A 165 -3.26 -17.12 -0.59
CA THR A 165 -2.90 -18.54 -0.74
C THR A 165 -3.01 -19.00 -2.19
N LEU A 166 -4.07 -18.61 -2.90
CA LEU A 166 -4.23 -18.91 -4.32
C LEU A 166 -3.13 -18.27 -5.17
N ILE A 167 -2.85 -16.97 -4.95
CA ILE A 167 -1.77 -16.25 -5.64
C ILE A 167 -0.42 -16.89 -5.38
N GLN A 168 -0.11 -17.26 -4.14
CA GLN A 168 1.13 -17.96 -3.78
C GLN A 168 1.28 -19.29 -4.54
N ARG A 169 0.20 -20.05 -4.65
CA ARG A 169 0.24 -21.35 -5.28
C ARG A 169 0.39 -21.27 -6.80
N GLU A 170 -0.33 -20.36 -7.45
CA GLU A 170 -0.49 -20.37 -8.90
C GLU A 170 0.38 -19.32 -9.63
N LEU A 171 0.66 -18.16 -9.01
CA LEU A 171 1.21 -17.00 -9.72
C LEU A 171 2.51 -16.46 -9.12
N ASN A 172 2.63 -16.45 -7.78
CA ASN A 172 3.79 -15.89 -7.09
C ASN A 172 4.16 -16.69 -5.83
N PRO A 173 4.89 -17.81 -5.95
CA PRO A 173 5.30 -18.65 -4.80
C PRO A 173 6.20 -17.94 -3.78
N ARG A 174 6.75 -16.77 -4.13
CA ARG A 174 7.63 -16.00 -3.25
C ARG A 174 6.88 -15.01 -2.37
N LEU A 175 5.62 -14.68 -2.70
CA LEU A 175 4.82 -13.74 -1.92
C LEU A 175 4.74 -14.20 -0.44
N ARG A 176 4.92 -13.28 0.49
CA ARG A 176 4.76 -13.52 1.93
C ARG A 176 3.90 -12.42 2.55
N VAL A 177 3.18 -12.75 3.61
CA VAL A 177 2.52 -11.73 4.44
C VAL A 177 3.59 -11.14 5.36
N ALA A 178 3.90 -9.83 5.16
CA ALA A 178 4.81 -9.10 6.03
C ALA A 178 4.19 -8.81 7.39
N GLY A 179 2.88 -8.54 7.38
CA GLY A 179 2.13 -8.35 8.61
C GLY A 179 0.79 -7.65 8.41
N MET A 180 0.02 -7.61 9.50
CA MET A 180 -1.26 -6.92 9.60
C MET A 180 -1.10 -5.70 10.49
N ILE A 181 -1.57 -4.54 10.03
CA ILE A 181 -1.51 -3.27 10.75
C ILE A 181 -2.89 -2.95 11.28
N LEU A 182 -3.04 -2.83 12.58
CA LEU A 182 -4.27 -2.33 13.18
C LEU A 182 -4.36 -0.82 12.97
N THR A 183 -5.41 -0.37 12.28
CA THR A 183 -5.58 1.03 11.86
C THR A 183 -6.81 1.65 12.51
N MET A 184 -6.81 2.99 12.58
CA MET A 184 -7.91 3.79 13.14
C MET A 184 -8.36 3.30 14.52
N HIS A 185 -7.41 2.76 15.28
CA HIS A 185 -7.67 2.21 16.60
C HIS A 185 -8.05 3.32 17.59
N ASP A 186 -9.19 3.18 18.26
CA ASP A 186 -9.60 4.02 19.37
C ASP A 186 -9.59 3.20 20.67
N GLY A 187 -8.45 3.22 21.37
CA GLY A 187 -8.24 2.47 22.60
C GLY A 187 -9.20 2.82 23.76
N ARG A 188 -10.05 3.86 23.61
CA ARG A 188 -11.10 4.21 24.59
C ARG A 188 -12.35 3.34 24.39
N THR A 189 -12.51 2.71 23.23
CA THR A 189 -13.68 1.88 22.92
C THR A 189 -13.41 0.42 23.21
N ARG A 190 -14.37 -0.24 23.88
CA ARG A 190 -14.29 -1.68 24.16
C ARG A 190 -14.24 -2.50 22.88
N LEU A 191 -14.98 -2.09 21.85
CA LEU A 191 -15.00 -2.75 20.55
C LEU A 191 -13.59 -2.82 19.93
N ALA A 192 -12.86 -1.70 19.88
CA ALA A 192 -11.52 -1.69 19.29
C ALA A 192 -10.54 -2.57 20.06
N GLN A 193 -10.63 -2.57 21.41
CA GLN A 193 -9.81 -3.43 22.27
C GLN A 193 -10.14 -4.92 22.07
N ASP A 194 -11.42 -5.27 21.95
CA ASP A 194 -11.85 -6.66 21.74
C ASP A 194 -11.40 -7.15 20.34
N VAL A 195 -11.56 -6.34 19.29
CA VAL A 195 -11.08 -6.66 17.94
C VAL A 195 -9.57 -6.78 17.88
N GLU A 196 -8.81 -5.87 18.52
CA GLU A 196 -7.35 -5.98 18.59
C GLU A 196 -6.94 -7.31 19.24
N ARG A 197 -7.52 -7.65 20.38
CA ARG A 197 -7.23 -8.92 21.07
C ARG A 197 -7.53 -10.12 20.17
N GLU A 198 -8.69 -10.15 19.55
CA GLU A 198 -9.13 -11.25 18.69
C GLU A 198 -8.22 -11.42 17.46
N VAL A 199 -7.82 -10.32 16.80
CA VAL A 199 -6.87 -10.38 15.67
C VAL A 199 -5.50 -10.88 16.11
N ARG A 200 -4.98 -10.42 17.26
CA ARG A 200 -3.70 -10.89 17.83
C ARG A 200 -3.74 -12.36 18.26
N GLU A 201 -4.86 -12.82 18.79
CA GLU A 201 -5.04 -14.24 19.17
C GLU A 201 -5.08 -15.17 17.96
N HIS A 202 -5.71 -14.74 16.85
CA HIS A 202 -5.79 -15.55 15.63
C HIS A 202 -4.51 -15.48 14.77
N PHE A 203 -3.78 -14.37 14.82
CA PHE A 203 -2.60 -14.12 13.98
C PHE A 203 -1.41 -13.59 14.78
N PRO A 204 -0.94 -14.29 15.82
CA PRO A 204 0.02 -13.75 16.80
C PRO A 204 1.33 -13.29 16.18
N GLU A 205 1.83 -13.97 15.13
CA GLU A 205 3.11 -13.64 14.49
C GLU A 205 2.97 -12.63 13.34
N LEU A 206 1.75 -12.42 12.86
CA LEU A 206 1.50 -11.57 11.69
C LEU A 206 1.09 -10.14 12.06
N VAL A 207 0.60 -9.89 13.27
CA VAL A 207 0.19 -8.54 13.66
C VAL A 207 1.41 -7.72 14.04
N PHE A 208 1.53 -6.51 13.48
CA PHE A 208 2.54 -5.55 13.92
C PHE A 208 2.26 -5.14 15.39
N ASP A 209 3.32 -4.93 16.16
CA ASP A 209 3.20 -4.42 17.53
C ASP A 209 2.66 -2.99 17.50
N THR A 210 3.08 -2.24 16.50
CA THR A 210 2.64 -0.86 16.28
C THR A 210 1.18 -0.82 15.84
N VAL A 211 0.38 -0.02 16.55
CA VAL A 211 -1.03 0.26 16.24
C VAL A 211 -1.16 1.70 15.75
N VAL A 212 -1.85 1.92 14.63
CA VAL A 212 -2.11 3.28 14.12
C VAL A 212 -3.42 3.81 14.72
N PRO A 213 -3.35 4.84 15.57
CA PRO A 213 -4.53 5.36 16.24
C PRO A 213 -5.44 6.15 15.28
N ARG A 214 -6.72 6.24 15.60
CA ARG A 214 -7.62 7.19 14.96
C ARG A 214 -7.14 8.61 15.28
N ASN A 215 -6.76 9.36 14.25
CA ASN A 215 -6.19 10.71 14.41
C ASN A 215 -6.65 11.63 13.28
N VAL A 216 -7.17 12.80 13.64
CA VAL A 216 -7.72 13.79 12.69
C VAL A 216 -6.62 14.31 11.76
N ARG A 217 -5.38 14.51 12.26
CA ARG A 217 -4.26 15.02 11.46
C ARG A 217 -3.88 14.09 10.32
N VAL A 218 -4.00 12.76 10.53
CA VAL A 218 -3.80 11.76 9.48
C VAL A 218 -4.84 11.91 8.35
N GLY A 219 -6.08 12.23 8.71
CA GLY A 219 -7.15 12.47 7.74
C GLY A 219 -7.04 13.82 7.02
N GLU A 220 -6.49 14.84 7.66
CA GLU A 220 -6.33 16.19 7.10
C GLU A 220 -5.12 16.29 6.14
N ALA A 221 -4.03 15.61 6.43
CA ALA A 221 -2.76 15.70 5.70
C ALA A 221 -2.91 15.59 4.16
N PRO A 222 -3.73 14.67 3.60
CA PRO A 222 -3.94 14.59 2.16
C PRO A 222 -4.51 15.86 1.52
N SER A 223 -5.31 16.65 2.25
CA SER A 223 -5.85 17.91 1.73
C SER A 223 -4.80 19.01 1.55
N PHE A 224 -3.63 18.81 2.16
CA PHE A 224 -2.45 19.67 2.00
C PHE A 224 -1.42 19.09 1.01
N GLY A 225 -1.68 17.92 0.45
CA GLY A 225 -0.73 17.22 -0.44
C GLY A 225 0.52 16.72 0.29
N LEU A 226 0.43 16.44 1.59
CA LEU A 226 1.55 16.09 2.45
C LEU A 226 1.29 14.77 3.21
N PRO A 227 2.33 13.96 3.47
CA PRO A 227 2.23 12.89 4.45
C PRO A 227 2.07 13.47 5.86
N VAL A 228 1.50 12.68 6.78
CA VAL A 228 1.24 13.16 8.15
C VAL A 228 2.52 13.58 8.90
N THR A 229 3.65 12.97 8.60
CA THR A 229 4.95 13.32 9.18
C THR A 229 5.39 14.74 8.86
N GLN A 230 5.01 15.27 7.70
CA GLN A 230 5.27 16.65 7.32
C GLN A 230 4.15 17.61 7.72
N HIS A 231 2.89 17.13 7.72
CA HIS A 231 1.74 17.93 8.12
C HIS A 231 1.72 18.24 9.63
N ASP A 232 1.88 17.21 10.45
CA ASP A 232 2.00 17.32 11.92
C ASP A 232 2.94 16.24 12.47
N PRO A 233 4.25 16.54 12.54
CA PRO A 233 5.28 15.58 12.97
C PRO A 233 5.10 15.03 14.39
N ARG A 234 4.35 15.75 15.24
CA ARG A 234 4.22 15.42 16.67
C ARG A 234 2.92 14.71 17.01
N CYS A 235 1.99 14.58 16.06
CA CYS A 235 0.73 13.89 16.33
C CYS A 235 0.96 12.38 16.52
N SER A 236 0.05 11.73 17.23
CA SER A 236 0.14 10.29 17.50
C SER A 236 0.15 9.44 16.22
N GLY A 237 -0.47 9.92 15.15
CA GLY A 237 -0.43 9.25 13.84
C GLY A 237 0.96 9.25 13.22
N SER A 238 1.67 10.40 13.23
CA SER A 238 3.06 10.51 12.75
C SER A 238 3.99 9.59 13.52
N VAL A 239 3.88 9.61 14.84
CA VAL A 239 4.70 8.75 15.71
C VAL A 239 4.45 7.28 15.40
N ALA A 240 3.18 6.88 15.22
CA ALA A 240 2.82 5.51 14.90
C ALA A 240 3.40 5.06 13.54
N TYR A 241 3.30 5.88 12.48
CA TYR A 241 3.88 5.51 11.17
C TYR A 241 5.40 5.45 11.20
N LEU A 242 6.08 6.30 11.96
CA LEU A 242 7.54 6.21 12.17
C LEU A 242 7.94 4.91 12.88
N GLN A 243 7.18 4.50 13.90
CA GLN A 243 7.40 3.23 14.59
C GLN A 243 7.15 2.04 13.68
N LEU A 244 6.05 2.08 12.92
CA LEU A 244 5.69 1.06 11.95
C LEU A 244 6.76 0.88 10.86
N ALA A 245 7.33 1.98 10.34
CA ALA A 245 8.40 1.91 9.36
C ALA A 245 9.65 1.21 9.91
N ARG A 246 10.01 1.48 11.17
CA ARG A 246 11.12 0.79 11.85
C ARG A 246 10.83 -0.69 12.05
N GLU A 247 9.62 -1.03 12.47
CA GLU A 247 9.20 -2.41 12.67
C GLU A 247 9.16 -3.18 11.34
N MET A 248 8.64 -2.57 10.27
CA MET A 248 8.68 -3.14 8.92
C MET A 248 10.13 -3.45 8.49
N ALA A 249 11.04 -2.50 8.68
CA ALA A 249 12.45 -2.69 8.33
C ALA A 249 13.14 -3.80 9.16
N SER A 250 12.68 -4.04 10.39
CA SER A 250 13.24 -5.12 11.22
C SER A 250 12.72 -6.52 10.86
N ARG A 251 11.59 -6.59 10.12
CA ARG A 251 10.97 -7.84 9.63
C ARG A 251 11.36 -8.17 8.18
N ALA A 252 12.15 -7.31 7.51
CA ALA A 252 12.57 -7.40 6.11
C ALA A 252 13.65 -8.50 5.81
#